data_31793ca8009b53f72e10baf7024aa3be
#
_entry.id   31793ca8009b53f72e10baf7024aa3be
#
_cell.length_a   1.000
_cell.length_b   1.000
_cell.length_c   1.000
_cell.angle_alpha   90.00
_cell.angle_beta   90.00
_cell.angle_gamma   90.00
#
_symmetry.space_group_name_H-M   'P 1'
#
loop_
_entity.id
_entity.type
_entity.pdbx_description
1 polymer ?
#
loop_
_entity_poly.entity_id
_entity_poly.type
_entity_poly.pdbx_seq_one_letter_code
_entity_poly.pdbx_strand_id
1 'polypeptide(L)'
;YYPQLNTLASTLAVRYPQDRRVVELYAKHLIASGELEQALALYKLHLDDQPPVEEYFRSVIDIESYLQHPDSVNRYIGHALELFPGQVDFHLSKGHTLNYSKQYPQAIKAYKQSLGYARTDSLRSVIWGFIGDTWHQKATAGEQDIDDDFARAVRKGSFRADMKQCYKAYDHSLRYDPDNAMVLNNYAYFLSLEGRDLEKALTMSSRAIALTDNNPTYLDTHAWVLFKLGRTAEAKKVMQQAIALDRQESAALLVHYGDILHAMGEQFMAEIYWRKGLEKGYDADQITRRMEQG
;
A
#
# COMPACT_ATOMS: atom_id res chain seq x y z
N TYR A 1 -12.14 -4.83 32.11
CA TYR A 1 -12.78 -3.75 32.91
C TYR A 1 -13.77 -2.87 32.13
N TYR A 2 -14.41 -3.42 31.11
CA TYR A 2 -15.21 -2.62 30.22
C TYR A 2 -16.74 -2.71 30.36
N PRO A 3 -17.35 -3.66 31.11
CA PRO A 3 -18.81 -3.75 31.25
C PRO A 3 -19.44 -2.53 31.90
N GLN A 4 -18.76 -1.95 32.90
CA GLN A 4 -19.26 -0.77 33.62
C GLN A 4 -19.22 0.50 32.79
N LEU A 5 -18.16 0.65 31.94
CA LEU A 5 -18.05 1.74 31.01
C LEU A 5 -19.10 1.61 29.89
N ASN A 6 -19.40 0.39 29.45
CA ASN A 6 -20.44 0.11 28.47
C ASN A 6 -21.81 0.54 28.99
N THR A 7 -22.17 0.12 30.21
CA THR A 7 -23.44 0.50 30.84
C THR A 7 -23.54 2.01 31.02
N LEU A 8 -22.45 2.67 31.43
CA LEU A 8 -22.44 4.13 31.58
C LEU A 8 -22.57 4.86 30.25
N ALA A 9 -21.78 4.46 29.24
CA ALA A 9 -21.78 5.09 27.92
C ALA A 9 -23.14 4.93 27.23
N SER A 10 -23.73 3.72 27.26
CA SER A 10 -25.06 3.47 26.71
C SER A 10 -26.16 4.24 27.46
N THR A 11 -26.08 4.32 28.77
CA THR A 11 -27.03 5.09 29.61
C THR A 11 -26.95 6.58 29.28
N LEU A 12 -25.74 7.13 29.11
CA LEU A 12 -25.53 8.51 28.72
C LEU A 12 -26.07 8.79 27.32
N ALA A 13 -25.83 7.85 26.36
CA ALA A 13 -26.33 7.98 24.99
C ALA A 13 -27.85 8.02 24.92
N VAL A 14 -28.54 7.22 25.74
CA VAL A 14 -30.01 7.28 25.85
C VAL A 14 -30.48 8.59 26.46
N ARG A 15 -29.77 9.11 27.47
CA ARG A 15 -30.17 10.32 28.19
C ARG A 15 -29.84 11.62 27.45
N TYR A 16 -28.75 11.61 26.69
CA TYR A 16 -28.21 12.78 25.97
C TYR A 16 -27.87 12.42 24.52
N PRO A 17 -28.85 11.99 23.70
CA PRO A 17 -28.59 11.46 22.36
C PRO A 17 -28.03 12.48 21.40
N GLN A 18 -28.19 13.80 21.66
CA GLN A 18 -27.70 14.87 20.82
C GLN A 18 -26.41 15.52 21.36
N ASP A 19 -25.90 15.10 22.52
CA ASP A 19 -24.61 15.63 23.01
C ASP A 19 -23.47 14.96 22.25
N ARG A 20 -22.79 15.71 21.41
CA ARG A 20 -21.68 15.26 20.59
C ARG A 20 -20.62 14.46 21.36
N ARG A 21 -20.29 14.90 22.57
CA ARG A 21 -19.29 14.22 23.43
C ARG A 21 -19.76 12.83 23.84
N VAL A 22 -21.07 12.70 24.07
CA VAL A 22 -21.68 11.41 24.44
C VAL A 22 -21.72 10.48 23.23
N VAL A 23 -22.09 10.99 22.05
CA VAL A 23 -22.08 10.23 20.79
C VAL A 23 -20.67 9.71 20.50
N GLU A 24 -19.66 10.58 20.56
CA GLU A 24 -18.27 10.20 20.33
C GLU A 24 -17.76 9.17 21.36
N LEU A 25 -18.07 9.37 22.64
CA LEU A 25 -17.67 8.45 23.69
C LEU A 25 -18.28 7.06 23.48
N TYR A 26 -19.57 7.01 23.18
CA TYR A 26 -20.28 5.75 22.99
C TYR A 26 -19.83 5.04 21.70
N ALA A 27 -19.67 5.75 20.61
CA ALA A 27 -19.16 5.19 19.38
C ALA A 27 -17.74 4.61 19.51
N LYS A 28 -16.83 5.34 20.16
CA LYS A 28 -15.47 4.86 20.46
C LYS A 28 -15.49 3.61 21.33
N HIS A 29 -16.41 3.55 22.30
CA HIS A 29 -16.57 2.36 23.12
C HIS A 29 -17.06 1.15 22.29
N LEU A 30 -18.07 1.34 21.43
CA LEU A 30 -18.57 0.31 20.53
C LEU A 30 -17.47 -0.23 19.61
N ILE A 31 -16.65 0.66 19.03
CA ILE A 31 -15.49 0.27 18.22
C ILE A 31 -14.49 -0.55 19.03
N ALA A 32 -14.14 -0.11 20.22
CA ALA A 32 -13.21 -0.83 21.10
C ALA A 32 -13.72 -2.21 21.55
N SER A 33 -15.05 -2.40 21.59
CA SER A 33 -15.72 -3.66 21.90
C SER A 33 -15.93 -4.55 20.67
N GLY A 34 -15.55 -4.09 19.46
CA GLY A 34 -15.77 -4.81 18.21
C GLY A 34 -17.20 -4.71 17.64
N GLU A 35 -18.05 -3.86 18.22
CA GLU A 35 -19.45 -3.68 17.83
C GLU A 35 -19.56 -2.64 16.68
N LEU A 36 -18.88 -2.94 15.59
CA LEU A 36 -18.67 -1.98 14.48
C LEU A 36 -19.98 -1.56 13.80
N GLU A 37 -20.94 -2.46 13.60
CA GLU A 37 -22.23 -2.15 12.98
C GLU A 37 -23.05 -1.18 13.85
N GLN A 38 -22.98 -1.31 15.18
CA GLN A 38 -23.66 -0.41 16.09
C GLN A 38 -22.99 0.98 16.09
N ALA A 39 -21.66 1.03 16.10
CA ALA A 39 -20.91 2.27 15.97
C ALA A 39 -21.24 2.97 14.64
N LEU A 40 -21.28 2.20 13.55
CA LEU A 40 -21.63 2.69 12.23
C LEU A 40 -23.03 3.27 12.18
N ALA A 41 -24.02 2.56 12.75
CA ALA A 41 -25.41 3.03 12.83
C ALA A 41 -25.51 4.33 13.63
N LEU A 42 -24.79 4.41 14.75
CA LEU A 42 -24.76 5.61 15.59
C LEU A 42 -24.17 6.82 14.85
N TYR A 43 -23.02 6.66 14.19
CA TYR A 43 -22.44 7.75 13.40
C TYR A 43 -23.33 8.17 12.22
N LYS A 44 -23.95 7.20 11.51
CA LYS A 44 -24.86 7.49 10.39
C LYS A 44 -26.09 8.30 10.82
N LEU A 45 -26.62 8.04 12.02
CA LEU A 45 -27.75 8.78 12.58
C LEU A 45 -27.42 10.27 12.75
N HIS A 46 -26.14 10.61 12.96
CA HIS A 46 -25.66 11.96 13.25
C HIS A 46 -24.93 12.64 12.08
N LEU A 47 -24.91 12.05 10.88
CA LEU A 47 -24.24 12.66 9.71
C LEU A 47 -24.90 13.96 9.23
N ASP A 48 -26.23 14.08 9.41
CA ASP A 48 -27.01 15.23 8.98
C ASP A 48 -27.17 16.32 10.07
N ASP A 49 -26.52 16.12 11.23
CA ASP A 49 -26.52 17.11 12.31
C ASP A 49 -25.88 18.43 11.87
N GLN A 50 -26.36 19.52 12.44
CA GLN A 50 -25.85 20.85 12.12
C GLN A 50 -25.18 21.50 13.36
N PRO A 51 -23.96 21.99 13.23
CA PRO A 51 -23.08 21.91 12.07
C PRO A 51 -22.58 20.48 11.82
N PRO A 52 -22.28 20.11 10.55
CA PRO A 52 -21.81 18.77 10.21
C PRO A 52 -20.47 18.48 10.88
N VAL A 53 -20.26 17.22 11.29
CA VAL A 53 -19.08 16.77 12.04
C VAL A 53 -18.19 15.94 11.14
N GLU A 54 -17.03 16.48 10.75
CA GLU A 54 -16.06 15.83 9.87
C GLU A 54 -15.65 14.43 10.38
N GLU A 55 -15.43 14.30 11.69
CA GLU A 55 -14.98 13.05 12.31
C GLU A 55 -16.00 11.90 12.15
N TYR A 56 -17.29 12.21 12.08
CA TYR A 56 -18.32 11.19 11.87
C TYR A 56 -18.23 10.62 10.45
N PHE A 57 -18.01 11.47 9.43
CA PHE A 57 -17.78 11.02 8.06
C PHE A 57 -16.52 10.16 7.96
N ARG A 58 -15.43 10.57 8.62
CA ARG A 58 -14.17 9.81 8.69
C ARG A 58 -14.41 8.42 9.28
N SER A 59 -15.05 8.35 10.44
CA SER A 59 -15.36 7.11 11.13
C SER A 59 -16.26 6.19 10.31
N VAL A 60 -17.29 6.74 9.64
CA VAL A 60 -18.17 5.97 8.75
C VAL A 60 -17.39 5.39 7.58
N ILE A 61 -16.55 6.18 6.93
CA ILE A 61 -15.72 5.75 5.80
C ILE A 61 -14.75 4.64 6.24
N ASP A 62 -14.10 4.79 7.39
CA ASP A 62 -13.15 3.82 7.92
C ASP A 62 -13.83 2.48 8.27
N ILE A 63 -14.98 2.52 8.96
CA ILE A 63 -15.74 1.32 9.34
C ILE A 63 -16.28 0.63 8.08
N GLU A 64 -16.88 1.37 7.14
CA GLU A 64 -17.39 0.79 5.88
C GLU A 64 -16.27 0.18 5.04
N SER A 65 -15.08 0.79 5.05
CA SER A 65 -13.90 0.25 4.39
C SER A 65 -13.43 -1.06 5.05
N TYR A 66 -13.40 -1.10 6.38
CA TYR A 66 -13.06 -2.31 7.12
C TYR A 66 -14.06 -3.45 6.87
N LEU A 67 -15.35 -3.13 6.79
CA LEU A 67 -16.43 -4.07 6.49
C LEU A 67 -16.50 -4.45 4.99
N GLN A 68 -15.61 -3.91 4.16
CA GLN A 68 -15.52 -4.16 2.72
C GLN A 68 -16.79 -3.80 1.93
N HIS A 69 -17.39 -2.65 2.23
CA HIS A 69 -18.57 -2.11 1.55
C HIS A 69 -18.21 -0.96 0.59
N PRO A 70 -17.60 -1.22 -0.59
CA PRO A 70 -17.02 -0.20 -1.46
C PRO A 70 -18.03 0.84 -1.97
N ASP A 71 -19.27 0.44 -2.24
CA ASP A 71 -20.32 1.36 -2.71
C ASP A 71 -20.72 2.37 -1.62
N SER A 72 -20.81 1.90 -0.36
CA SER A 72 -21.05 2.77 0.79
C SER A 72 -19.89 3.73 1.00
N VAL A 73 -18.65 3.23 0.96
CA VAL A 73 -17.43 4.05 1.06
C VAL A 73 -17.46 5.17 0.02
N ASN A 74 -17.69 4.86 -1.25
CA ASN A 74 -17.75 5.86 -2.32
C ASN A 74 -18.83 6.92 -2.09
N ARG A 75 -20.01 6.51 -1.63
CA ARG A 75 -21.13 7.41 -1.32
C ARG A 75 -20.78 8.38 -0.19
N TYR A 76 -20.23 7.87 0.92
CA TYR A 76 -19.89 8.73 2.07
C TYR A 76 -18.68 9.61 1.80
N ILE A 77 -17.70 9.17 1.01
CA ILE A 77 -16.62 10.04 0.53
C ILE A 77 -17.19 11.17 -0.32
N GLY A 78 -18.15 10.88 -1.22
CA GLY A 78 -18.81 11.90 -2.04
C GLY A 78 -19.48 12.97 -1.17
N HIS A 79 -20.29 12.54 -0.22
CA HIS A 79 -20.99 13.43 0.71
C HIS A 79 -20.03 14.24 1.60
N ALA A 80 -18.98 13.59 2.12
CA ALA A 80 -17.94 14.28 2.90
C ALA A 80 -17.24 15.37 2.08
N LEU A 81 -16.94 15.13 0.81
CA LEU A 81 -16.29 16.12 -0.06
C LEU A 81 -17.20 17.28 -0.46
N GLU A 82 -18.53 17.10 -0.48
CA GLU A 82 -19.50 18.20 -0.66
C GLU A 82 -19.50 19.14 0.54
N LEU A 83 -19.42 18.61 1.76
CA LEU A 83 -19.44 19.38 3.00
C LEU A 83 -18.06 19.93 3.39
N PHE A 84 -17.01 19.17 3.12
CA PHE A 84 -15.62 19.45 3.52
C PHE A 84 -14.64 19.38 2.33
N PRO A 85 -14.81 20.20 1.28
CA PRO A 85 -14.03 20.09 0.04
C PRO A 85 -12.54 20.32 0.21
N GLY A 86 -12.12 20.96 1.31
CA GLY A 86 -10.72 21.27 1.62
C GLY A 86 -10.01 20.19 2.46
N GLN A 87 -10.68 19.10 2.83
CA GLN A 87 -10.08 18.06 3.66
C GLN A 87 -9.29 17.07 2.82
N VAL A 88 -7.97 17.08 3.02
CA VAL A 88 -7.02 16.26 2.27
C VAL A 88 -7.32 14.76 2.38
N ASP A 89 -7.74 14.31 3.56
CA ASP A 89 -7.95 12.89 3.85
C ASP A 89 -9.11 12.30 3.03
N PHE A 90 -10.19 13.06 2.79
CA PHE A 90 -11.29 12.58 1.96
C PHE A 90 -10.89 12.45 0.48
N HIS A 91 -10.03 13.34 -0.01
CA HIS A 91 -9.45 13.19 -1.35
C HIS A 91 -8.50 11.99 -1.43
N LEU A 92 -7.73 11.71 -0.37
CA LEU A 92 -6.87 10.52 -0.27
C LEU A 92 -7.71 9.24 -0.23
N SER A 93 -8.74 9.18 0.62
CA SER A 93 -9.66 8.04 0.68
C SER A 93 -10.32 7.78 -0.67
N LYS A 94 -10.73 8.84 -1.39
CA LYS A 94 -11.23 8.71 -2.77
C LYS A 94 -10.18 8.12 -3.70
N GLY A 95 -8.94 8.58 -3.61
CA GLY A 95 -7.82 8.05 -4.39
C GLY A 95 -7.59 6.57 -4.12
N HIS A 96 -7.54 6.17 -2.85
CA HIS A 96 -7.35 4.78 -2.44
C HIS A 96 -8.47 3.86 -2.92
N THR A 97 -9.73 4.27 -2.76
CA THR A 97 -10.89 3.48 -3.19
C THR A 97 -10.91 3.29 -4.72
N LEU A 98 -10.62 4.36 -5.47
CA LEU A 98 -10.52 4.30 -6.93
C LEU A 98 -9.33 3.43 -7.38
N ASN A 99 -8.21 3.50 -6.68
CA ASN A 99 -7.03 2.67 -6.97
C ASN A 99 -7.32 1.19 -6.71
N TYR A 100 -7.93 0.87 -5.58
CA TYR A 100 -8.36 -0.50 -5.26
C TYR A 100 -9.32 -1.07 -6.32
N SER A 101 -10.23 -0.23 -6.82
CA SER A 101 -11.16 -0.59 -7.92
C SER A 101 -10.49 -0.55 -9.30
N LYS A 102 -9.17 -0.45 -9.40
CA LYS A 102 -8.38 -0.39 -10.64
C LYS A 102 -8.74 0.79 -11.56
N GLN A 103 -9.39 1.82 -11.04
CA GLN A 103 -9.73 3.06 -11.75
C GLN A 103 -8.56 4.05 -11.69
N TYR A 104 -7.38 3.63 -12.16
CA TYR A 104 -6.11 4.33 -11.98
C TYR A 104 -6.10 5.80 -12.43
N PRO A 105 -6.66 6.18 -13.61
CA PRO A 105 -6.68 7.59 -14.01
C PRO A 105 -7.46 8.48 -13.05
N GLN A 106 -8.60 7.99 -12.54
CA GLN A 106 -9.43 8.69 -11.57
C GLN A 106 -8.75 8.77 -10.20
N ALA A 107 -8.08 7.69 -9.76
CA ALA A 107 -7.29 7.66 -8.52
C ALA A 107 -6.17 8.72 -8.56
N ILE A 108 -5.39 8.78 -9.64
CA ILE A 108 -4.34 9.77 -9.84
C ILE A 108 -4.91 11.19 -9.79
N LYS A 109 -6.09 11.42 -10.39
CA LYS A 109 -6.76 12.71 -10.33
C LYS A 109 -7.14 13.09 -8.90
N ALA A 110 -7.68 12.15 -8.12
CA ALA A 110 -8.06 12.38 -6.72
C ALA A 110 -6.83 12.70 -5.85
N TYR A 111 -5.73 11.94 -6.00
CA TYR A 111 -4.47 12.23 -5.32
C TYR A 111 -3.89 13.60 -5.71
N LYS A 112 -3.96 13.99 -6.99
CA LYS A 112 -3.53 15.33 -7.42
C LYS A 112 -4.40 16.45 -6.83
N GLN A 113 -5.69 16.20 -6.64
CA GLN A 113 -6.55 17.15 -5.93
C GLN A 113 -6.14 17.30 -4.47
N SER A 114 -5.78 16.20 -3.78
CA SER A 114 -5.32 16.26 -2.39
C SER A 114 -4.02 17.07 -2.22
N LEU A 115 -3.14 17.10 -3.22
CA LEU A 115 -1.92 17.95 -3.19
C LEU A 115 -2.23 19.43 -2.99
N GLY A 116 -3.36 19.92 -3.54
CA GLY A 116 -3.78 21.32 -3.37
C GLY A 116 -4.10 21.68 -1.91
N TYR A 117 -4.40 20.71 -1.08
CA TYR A 117 -4.74 20.89 0.32
C TYR A 117 -3.65 20.41 1.28
N ALA A 118 -2.60 19.76 0.79
CA ALA A 118 -1.49 19.28 1.60
C ALA A 118 -0.68 20.46 2.16
N ARG A 119 -0.59 20.55 3.50
CA ARG A 119 0.04 21.67 4.19
C ARG A 119 1.52 21.45 4.52
N THR A 120 1.98 20.19 4.53
CA THR A 120 3.38 19.84 4.86
C THR A 120 4.08 19.18 3.70
N ASP A 121 5.39 19.33 3.62
CA ASP A 121 6.19 18.68 2.58
C ASP A 121 6.21 17.15 2.76
N SER A 122 6.20 16.67 4.00
CA SER A 122 6.06 15.23 4.28
C SER A 122 4.77 14.67 3.67
N LEU A 123 3.62 15.34 3.86
CA LEU A 123 2.36 14.90 3.28
C LEU A 123 2.38 14.97 1.74
N ARG A 124 2.97 16.03 1.16
CA ARG A 124 3.16 16.12 -0.30
C ARG A 124 4.00 14.97 -0.84
N SER A 125 5.07 14.63 -0.12
CA SER A 125 5.93 13.50 -0.47
C SER A 125 5.14 12.18 -0.48
N VAL A 126 4.37 11.90 0.56
CA VAL A 126 3.54 10.70 0.65
C VAL A 126 2.52 10.63 -0.50
N ILE A 127 1.84 11.74 -0.81
CA ILE A 127 0.85 11.79 -1.89
C ILE A 127 1.52 11.53 -3.26
N TRP A 128 2.68 12.11 -3.51
CA TRP A 128 3.43 11.83 -4.73
C TRP A 128 3.90 10.37 -4.81
N GLY A 129 4.20 9.73 -3.67
CA GLY A 129 4.44 8.30 -3.57
C GLY A 129 3.23 7.49 -4.06
N PHE A 130 2.03 7.75 -3.54
CA PHE A 130 0.79 7.09 -3.99
C PHE A 130 0.51 7.29 -5.49
N ILE A 131 0.80 8.47 -6.03
CA ILE A 131 0.68 8.73 -7.47
C ILE A 131 1.66 7.84 -8.25
N GLY A 132 2.88 7.69 -7.77
CA GLY A 132 3.89 6.82 -8.38
C GLY A 132 3.47 5.35 -8.35
N ASP A 133 3.05 4.85 -7.20
CA ASP A 133 2.57 3.48 -7.04
C ASP A 133 1.37 3.18 -7.94
N THR A 134 0.45 4.14 -8.07
CA THR A 134 -0.73 4.00 -8.95
C THR A 134 -0.34 3.95 -10.43
N TRP A 135 0.66 4.72 -10.86
CA TRP A 135 1.19 4.63 -12.21
C TRP A 135 1.86 3.28 -12.47
N HIS A 136 2.61 2.75 -11.50
CA HIS A 136 3.18 1.41 -11.60
C HIS A 136 2.09 0.34 -11.71
N GLN A 137 1.08 0.37 -10.83
CA GLN A 137 -0.04 -0.58 -10.89
C GLN A 137 -0.78 -0.51 -12.23
N LYS A 138 -0.98 0.70 -12.78
CA LYS A 138 -1.55 0.87 -14.11
C LYS A 138 -0.66 0.27 -15.21
N ALA A 139 0.65 0.47 -15.12
CA ALA A 139 1.61 -0.07 -16.07
C ALA A 139 1.60 -1.60 -16.10
N THR A 140 1.45 -2.23 -14.94
CA THR A 140 1.48 -3.70 -14.76
C THR A 140 0.10 -4.36 -14.86
N ALA A 141 -0.98 -3.58 -14.82
CA ALA A 141 -2.33 -4.11 -14.95
C ALA A 141 -2.53 -4.79 -16.32
N GLY A 142 -2.80 -6.07 -16.30
CA GLY A 142 -3.07 -6.86 -17.51
C GLY A 142 -1.85 -7.59 -18.08
N GLU A 143 -0.75 -7.80 -17.34
CA GLU A 143 0.40 -8.60 -17.79
C GLU A 143 0.10 -10.09 -18.01
N GLN A 144 -1.07 -10.56 -17.60
CA GLN A 144 -1.37 -11.98 -17.57
C GLN A 144 -2.00 -12.59 -18.83
N ASP A 145 -2.50 -11.78 -19.82
CA ASP A 145 -3.40 -12.31 -20.85
C ASP A 145 -3.14 -11.91 -22.32
N ILE A 146 -1.92 -11.56 -22.75
CA ILE A 146 -1.74 -11.12 -24.14
C ILE A 146 -0.81 -12.04 -24.94
N ASP A 147 -1.41 -12.86 -25.80
CA ASP A 147 -0.73 -13.77 -26.73
C ASP A 147 -0.45 -13.17 -28.14
N ASP A 148 -0.76 -11.89 -28.36
CA ASP A 148 -0.64 -11.22 -29.63
C ASP A 148 0.59 -10.28 -29.67
N ASP A 149 1.46 -10.45 -30.66
CA ASP A 149 2.68 -9.64 -30.83
C ASP A 149 2.41 -8.15 -31.04
N PHE A 150 1.27 -7.79 -31.66
CA PHE A 150 0.86 -6.39 -31.82
C PHE A 150 0.43 -5.78 -30.49
N ALA A 151 -0.36 -6.51 -29.72
CA ALA A 151 -0.78 -6.09 -28.39
C ALA A 151 0.42 -5.98 -27.43
N ARG A 152 1.43 -6.88 -27.56
CA ARG A 152 2.71 -6.76 -26.83
C ARG A 152 3.48 -5.50 -27.19
N ALA A 153 3.51 -5.11 -28.49
CA ALA A 153 4.24 -3.92 -28.93
C ALA A 153 3.57 -2.63 -28.44
N VAL A 154 2.25 -2.53 -28.56
CA VAL A 154 1.45 -1.41 -28.06
C VAL A 154 1.58 -1.30 -26.54
N ARG A 155 1.54 -2.43 -25.86
CA ARG A 155 1.66 -2.50 -24.40
C ARG A 155 3.06 -2.12 -23.92
N LYS A 156 4.14 -2.53 -24.58
CA LYS A 156 5.49 -2.05 -24.23
C LYS A 156 5.59 -0.53 -24.31
N GLY A 157 4.88 0.09 -25.25
CA GLY A 157 4.80 1.55 -25.36
C GLY A 157 4.04 2.19 -24.20
N SER A 158 2.85 1.67 -23.85
CA SER A 158 2.06 2.16 -22.73
C SER A 158 2.76 1.90 -21.38
N PHE A 159 3.34 0.72 -21.19
CA PHE A 159 4.12 0.39 -20.00
C PHE A 159 5.25 1.41 -19.78
N ARG A 160 6.08 1.64 -20.82
CA ARG A 160 7.18 2.61 -20.71
C ARG A 160 6.69 4.04 -20.42
N ALA A 161 5.57 4.44 -21.01
CA ALA A 161 4.98 5.76 -20.78
C ALA A 161 4.50 5.89 -19.33
N ASP A 162 3.80 4.88 -18.81
CA ASP A 162 3.28 4.86 -17.46
C ASP A 162 4.42 4.76 -16.41
N MET A 163 5.44 3.92 -16.64
CA MET A 163 6.63 3.85 -15.78
C MET A 163 7.40 5.17 -15.74
N LYS A 164 7.47 5.89 -16.87
CA LYS A 164 8.04 7.24 -16.88
C LYS A 164 7.27 8.21 -15.99
N GLN A 165 5.94 8.09 -15.92
CA GLN A 165 5.13 8.90 -14.99
C GLN A 165 5.33 8.45 -13.54
N CYS A 166 5.44 7.14 -13.28
CA CYS A 166 5.78 6.59 -11.98
C CYS A 166 7.07 7.22 -11.44
N TYR A 167 8.17 7.14 -12.19
CA TYR A 167 9.46 7.70 -11.78
C TYR A 167 9.44 9.20 -11.61
N LYS A 168 8.71 9.95 -12.45
CA LYS A 168 8.52 11.39 -12.27
C LYS A 168 7.79 11.69 -10.94
N ALA A 169 6.79 10.91 -10.60
CA ALA A 169 6.08 11.07 -9.34
C ALA A 169 6.99 10.79 -8.14
N TYR A 170 7.81 9.75 -8.20
CA TYR A 170 8.80 9.45 -7.16
C TYR A 170 9.88 10.54 -7.06
N ASP A 171 10.35 11.09 -8.18
CA ASP A 171 11.27 12.23 -8.17
C ASP A 171 10.62 13.47 -7.52
N HIS A 172 9.30 13.68 -7.71
CA HIS A 172 8.57 14.73 -6.99
C HIS A 172 8.48 14.43 -5.49
N SER A 173 8.17 13.20 -5.12
CA SER A 173 8.12 12.78 -3.72
C SER A 173 9.45 13.05 -3.00
N LEU A 174 10.56 12.58 -3.57
CA LEU A 174 11.89 12.72 -2.99
C LEU A 174 12.44 14.15 -3.00
N ARG A 175 11.86 15.08 -3.78
CA ARG A 175 12.16 16.51 -3.66
C ARG A 175 11.52 17.14 -2.42
N TYR A 176 10.35 16.68 -2.01
CA TYR A 176 9.69 17.14 -0.79
C TYR A 176 10.25 16.47 0.46
N ASP A 177 10.55 15.17 0.37
CA ASP A 177 11.14 14.39 1.45
C ASP A 177 12.17 13.41 0.88
N PRO A 178 13.46 13.75 0.89
CA PRO A 178 14.54 12.87 0.41
C PRO A 178 14.66 11.55 1.19
N ASP A 179 14.08 11.50 2.39
CA ASP A 179 14.13 10.37 3.31
C ASP A 179 12.80 9.58 3.36
N ASN A 180 11.94 9.77 2.39
CA ASN A 180 10.75 8.93 2.25
C ASN A 180 11.16 7.48 1.92
N ALA A 181 11.32 6.67 2.98
CA ALA A 181 11.83 5.31 2.89
C ALA A 181 10.99 4.41 1.98
N MET A 182 9.66 4.55 2.01
CA MET A 182 8.75 3.80 1.15
C MET A 182 9.02 4.07 -0.33
N VAL A 183 9.14 5.35 -0.70
CA VAL A 183 9.41 5.74 -2.09
C VAL A 183 10.80 5.32 -2.53
N LEU A 184 11.82 5.49 -1.68
CA LEU A 184 13.17 5.02 -1.95
C LEU A 184 13.19 3.52 -2.23
N ASN A 185 12.50 2.72 -1.41
CA ASN A 185 12.38 1.28 -1.58
C ASN A 185 11.69 0.90 -2.89
N ASN A 186 10.49 1.45 -3.14
CA ASN A 186 9.70 1.10 -4.32
C ASN A 186 10.40 1.52 -5.61
N TYR A 187 11.04 2.69 -5.60
CA TYR A 187 11.82 3.17 -6.75
C TYR A 187 12.99 2.23 -7.04
N ALA A 188 13.78 1.86 -6.02
CA ALA A 188 14.88 0.92 -6.16
C ALA A 188 14.42 -0.44 -6.69
N TYR A 189 13.32 -0.97 -6.14
CA TYR A 189 12.75 -2.23 -6.57
C TYR A 189 12.35 -2.21 -8.06
N PHE A 190 11.61 -1.20 -8.49
CA PHE A 190 11.15 -1.11 -9.89
C PHE A 190 12.31 -0.90 -10.89
N LEU A 191 13.32 -0.12 -10.52
CA LEU A 191 14.54 -0.01 -11.32
C LEU A 191 15.25 -1.36 -11.47
N SER A 192 15.28 -2.15 -10.39
CA SER A 192 15.92 -3.46 -10.40
C SER A 192 15.16 -4.48 -11.26
N LEU A 193 13.83 -4.43 -11.28
CA LEU A 193 13.01 -5.26 -12.15
C LEU A 193 13.24 -4.95 -13.65
N GLU A 194 13.45 -3.67 -13.98
CA GLU A 194 13.78 -3.25 -15.35
C GLU A 194 15.27 -3.46 -15.69
N GLY A 195 16.10 -3.81 -14.74
CA GLY A 195 17.55 -3.99 -14.93
C GLY A 195 18.29 -2.71 -15.31
N ARG A 196 17.79 -1.52 -14.89
CA ARG A 196 18.35 -0.21 -15.25
C ARG A 196 18.69 0.62 -14.03
N ASP A 197 19.64 1.53 -14.19
CA ASP A 197 20.07 2.46 -13.12
C ASP A 197 20.35 1.75 -11.76
N LEU A 198 20.93 0.54 -11.81
CA LEU A 198 21.09 -0.35 -10.66
C LEU A 198 21.95 0.25 -9.55
N GLU A 199 22.95 1.09 -9.85
CA GLU A 199 23.74 1.80 -8.84
C GLU A 199 22.90 2.87 -8.10
N LYS A 200 21.99 3.56 -8.83
CA LYS A 200 21.01 4.44 -8.22
C LYS A 200 20.07 3.65 -7.31
N ALA A 201 19.58 2.50 -7.78
CA ALA A 201 18.73 1.60 -6.99
C ALA A 201 19.45 1.11 -5.73
N LEU A 202 20.75 0.78 -5.82
CA LEU A 202 21.56 0.38 -4.67
C LEU A 202 21.64 1.49 -3.62
N THR A 203 21.93 2.72 -4.05
CA THR A 203 21.99 3.89 -3.17
C THR A 203 20.66 4.12 -2.46
N MET A 204 19.53 4.05 -3.20
CA MET A 204 18.19 4.25 -2.65
C MET A 204 17.80 3.15 -1.67
N SER A 205 18.01 1.88 -2.01
CA SER A 205 17.68 0.75 -1.13
C SER A 205 18.55 0.75 0.13
N SER A 206 19.83 1.10 0.02
CA SER A 206 20.68 1.27 1.20
C SER A 206 20.17 2.35 2.14
N ARG A 207 19.71 3.48 1.59
CA ARG A 207 19.13 4.57 2.38
C ARG A 207 17.83 4.15 3.05
N ALA A 208 16.95 3.45 2.32
CA ALA A 208 15.69 2.96 2.86
C ALA A 208 15.88 2.02 4.07
N ILE A 209 16.86 1.12 4.02
CA ILE A 209 17.21 0.25 5.16
C ILE A 209 17.66 1.08 6.36
N ALA A 210 18.56 2.04 6.15
CA ALA A 210 19.09 2.86 7.21
C ALA A 210 18.01 3.70 7.94
N LEU A 211 16.92 4.01 7.25
CA LEU A 211 15.78 4.76 7.78
C LEU A 211 14.73 3.89 8.52
N THR A 212 14.79 2.57 8.40
CA THR A 212 13.69 1.68 8.81
C THR A 212 14.12 0.53 9.72
N ASP A 213 15.24 0.68 10.39
CA ASP A 213 15.76 -0.29 11.37
C ASP A 213 15.74 -1.76 10.85
N ASN A 214 16.27 -1.96 9.64
CA ASN A 214 16.35 -3.26 8.99
C ASN A 214 14.99 -3.95 8.74
N ASN A 215 14.00 -3.22 8.28
CA ASN A 215 12.73 -3.80 7.87
C ASN A 215 12.93 -4.91 6.84
N PRO A 216 12.39 -6.14 7.04
CA PRO A 216 12.61 -7.28 6.15
C PRO A 216 12.26 -7.02 4.68
N THR A 217 11.18 -6.30 4.40
CA THR A 217 10.77 -5.94 3.04
C THR A 217 11.82 -5.06 2.34
N TYR A 218 12.46 -4.16 3.08
CA TYR A 218 13.47 -3.26 2.52
C TYR A 218 14.83 -3.98 2.37
N LEU A 219 15.14 -4.91 3.26
CA LEU A 219 16.27 -5.81 3.10
C LEU A 219 16.11 -6.72 1.87
N ASP A 220 14.90 -7.24 1.62
CA ASP A 220 14.58 -8.02 0.42
C ASP A 220 14.86 -7.20 -0.85
N THR A 221 14.32 -5.99 -0.94
CA THR A 221 14.58 -5.09 -2.07
C THR A 221 16.08 -4.84 -2.27
N HIS A 222 16.81 -4.57 -1.21
CA HIS A 222 18.25 -4.32 -1.29
C HIS A 222 19.02 -5.56 -1.75
N ALA A 223 18.69 -6.73 -1.21
CA ALA A 223 19.27 -8.01 -1.66
C ALA A 223 18.95 -8.26 -3.14
N TRP A 224 17.74 -7.97 -3.58
CA TRP A 224 17.35 -8.11 -4.97
C TRP A 224 18.14 -7.17 -5.90
N VAL A 225 18.34 -5.91 -5.52
CA VAL A 225 19.19 -4.96 -6.24
C VAL A 225 20.64 -5.48 -6.33
N LEU A 226 21.21 -5.96 -5.23
CA LEU A 226 22.55 -6.59 -5.22
C LEU A 226 22.62 -7.79 -6.16
N PHE A 227 21.61 -8.63 -6.16
CA PHE A 227 21.49 -9.77 -7.06
C PHE A 227 21.49 -9.34 -8.53
N LYS A 228 20.70 -8.32 -8.89
CA LYS A 228 20.66 -7.76 -10.25
C LYS A 228 21.99 -7.12 -10.68
N LEU A 229 22.79 -6.63 -9.73
CA LEU A 229 24.16 -6.16 -9.95
C LEU A 229 25.20 -7.27 -10.10
N GLY A 230 24.80 -8.56 -9.98
CA GLY A 230 25.71 -9.71 -9.98
C GLY A 230 26.46 -9.91 -8.67
N ARG A 231 26.16 -9.16 -7.61
CA ARG A 231 26.76 -9.26 -6.26
C ARG A 231 26.05 -10.35 -5.45
N THR A 232 25.94 -11.54 -6.01
CA THR A 232 25.07 -12.63 -5.52
C THR A 232 25.44 -13.10 -4.10
N ALA A 233 26.74 -13.15 -3.77
CA ALA A 233 27.19 -13.54 -2.43
C ALA A 233 26.77 -12.53 -1.35
N GLU A 234 26.75 -11.24 -1.68
CA GLU A 234 26.27 -10.19 -0.77
C GLU A 234 24.75 -10.23 -0.68
N ALA A 235 24.06 -10.39 -1.82
CA ALA A 235 22.62 -10.57 -1.87
C ALA A 235 22.15 -11.71 -0.95
N LYS A 236 22.83 -12.86 -1.00
CA LYS A 236 22.54 -14.02 -0.13
C LYS A 236 22.61 -13.65 1.36
N LYS A 237 23.67 -12.94 1.78
CA LYS A 237 23.84 -12.53 3.18
C LYS A 237 22.72 -11.59 3.65
N VAL A 238 22.37 -10.60 2.83
CA VAL A 238 21.29 -9.66 3.17
C VAL A 238 19.94 -10.36 3.21
N MET A 239 19.68 -11.28 2.26
CA MET A 239 18.44 -12.04 2.23
C MET A 239 18.29 -12.96 3.44
N GLN A 240 19.39 -13.57 3.92
CA GLN A 240 19.37 -14.34 5.17
C GLN A 240 18.99 -13.50 6.37
N GLN A 241 19.44 -12.24 6.43
CA GLN A 241 19.03 -11.30 7.47
C GLN A 241 17.54 -10.96 7.35
N ALA A 242 17.06 -10.72 6.13
CA ALA A 242 15.64 -10.46 5.87
C ALA A 242 14.75 -11.61 6.36
N ILE A 243 15.09 -12.85 5.99
CA ILE A 243 14.36 -14.07 6.42
C ILE A 243 14.37 -14.22 7.94
N ALA A 244 15.52 -13.98 8.59
CA ALA A 244 15.62 -14.10 10.04
C ALA A 244 14.75 -13.08 10.80
N LEU A 245 14.45 -11.92 10.19
CA LEU A 245 13.63 -10.87 10.77
C LEU A 245 12.17 -10.95 10.33
N ASP A 246 11.86 -11.66 9.24
CA ASP A 246 10.51 -11.78 8.70
C ASP A 246 9.68 -12.78 9.50
N ARG A 247 8.85 -12.26 10.40
CA ARG A 247 7.92 -13.06 11.22
C ARG A 247 6.69 -13.53 10.46
N GLN A 248 6.42 -12.96 9.29
CA GLN A 248 5.22 -13.26 8.49
C GLN A 248 5.49 -14.31 7.41
N GLU A 249 6.77 -14.69 7.22
CA GLU A 249 7.20 -15.62 6.18
C GLU A 249 6.67 -15.23 4.79
N SER A 250 7.04 -14.03 4.34
CA SER A 250 6.64 -13.47 3.06
C SER A 250 6.95 -14.40 1.90
N ALA A 251 5.93 -14.76 1.12
CA ALA A 251 6.07 -15.61 -0.05
C ALA A 251 7.08 -15.05 -1.07
N ALA A 252 7.06 -13.75 -1.33
CA ALA A 252 7.98 -13.09 -2.26
C ALA A 252 9.44 -13.21 -1.79
N LEU A 253 9.68 -12.94 -0.51
CA LEU A 253 11.03 -13.01 0.09
C LEU A 253 11.61 -14.42 0.01
N LEU A 254 10.80 -15.46 0.28
CA LEU A 254 11.20 -16.86 0.13
C LEU A 254 11.57 -17.18 -1.32
N VAL A 255 10.79 -16.72 -2.29
CA VAL A 255 11.04 -16.97 -3.71
C VAL A 255 12.28 -16.22 -4.19
N HIS A 256 12.48 -14.96 -3.83
CA HIS A 256 13.71 -14.22 -4.15
C HIS A 256 14.95 -14.89 -3.59
N TYR A 257 14.86 -15.46 -2.36
CA TYR A 257 15.97 -16.22 -1.81
C TYR A 257 16.26 -17.49 -2.60
N GLY A 258 15.22 -18.21 -3.03
CA GLY A 258 15.36 -19.35 -3.94
C GLY A 258 16.06 -18.96 -5.25
N ASP A 259 15.69 -17.83 -5.86
CA ASP A 259 16.32 -17.32 -7.08
C ASP A 259 17.83 -17.01 -6.89
N ILE A 260 18.18 -16.43 -5.75
CA ILE A 260 19.58 -16.15 -5.38
C ILE A 260 20.38 -17.46 -5.18
N LEU A 261 19.81 -18.45 -4.49
CA LEU A 261 20.42 -19.74 -4.25
C LEU A 261 20.63 -20.52 -5.56
N HIS A 262 19.63 -20.51 -6.44
CA HIS A 262 19.74 -21.14 -7.75
C HIS A 262 20.88 -20.53 -8.58
N ALA A 263 21.00 -19.21 -8.62
CA ALA A 263 22.08 -18.52 -9.31
C ALA A 263 23.49 -18.83 -8.73
N MET A 264 23.54 -19.33 -7.49
CA MET A 264 24.78 -19.81 -6.84
C MET A 264 25.05 -21.31 -7.07
N GLY A 265 24.17 -22.02 -7.81
CA GLY A 265 24.26 -23.45 -8.02
C GLY A 265 23.73 -24.31 -6.87
N GLU A 266 23.07 -23.71 -5.88
CA GLU A 266 22.48 -24.38 -4.72
C GLU A 266 21.07 -24.88 -5.02
N GLN A 267 20.90 -25.66 -6.08
CA GLN A 267 19.60 -26.04 -6.68
C GLN A 267 18.64 -26.67 -5.67
N PHE A 268 19.11 -27.64 -4.88
CA PHE A 268 18.27 -28.32 -3.88
C PHE A 268 17.67 -27.35 -2.86
N MET A 269 18.48 -26.41 -2.40
CA MET A 269 17.99 -25.38 -1.47
C MET A 269 17.05 -24.37 -2.15
N ALA A 270 17.32 -24.01 -3.40
CA ALA A 270 16.45 -23.14 -4.18
C ALA A 270 15.04 -23.73 -4.32
N GLU A 271 14.93 -25.01 -4.68
CA GLU A 271 13.63 -25.71 -4.77
C GLU A 271 12.87 -25.71 -3.43
N ILE A 272 13.57 -25.91 -2.31
CA ILE A 272 12.94 -25.87 -0.98
C ILE A 272 12.31 -24.51 -0.73
N TYR A 273 13.02 -23.42 -1.05
CA TYR A 273 12.51 -22.07 -0.82
C TYR A 273 11.41 -21.68 -1.80
N TRP A 274 11.46 -22.10 -3.05
CA TRP A 274 10.38 -21.91 -4.01
C TRP A 274 9.11 -22.63 -3.59
N ARG A 275 9.21 -23.91 -3.10
CA ARG A 275 8.06 -24.65 -2.56
C ARG A 275 7.46 -23.97 -1.33
N LYS A 276 8.29 -23.48 -0.40
CA LYS A 276 7.82 -22.69 0.74
C LYS A 276 7.09 -21.42 0.29
N GLY A 277 7.61 -20.72 -0.71
CA GLY A 277 6.92 -19.56 -1.30
C GLY A 277 5.56 -19.93 -1.88
N LEU A 278 5.45 -21.05 -2.59
CA LEU A 278 4.17 -21.58 -3.10
C LEU A 278 3.19 -21.88 -1.96
N GLU A 279 3.65 -22.56 -0.90
CA GLU A 279 2.83 -22.82 0.31
C GLU A 279 2.33 -21.56 0.99
N LYS A 280 3.06 -20.45 0.86
CA LYS A 280 2.70 -19.12 1.37
C LYS A 280 1.88 -18.30 0.37
N GLY A 281 1.46 -18.88 -0.76
CA GLY A 281 0.56 -18.27 -1.72
C GLY A 281 1.24 -17.51 -2.87
N TYR A 282 2.53 -17.77 -3.14
CA TYR A 282 3.14 -17.25 -4.38
C TYR A 282 2.52 -17.91 -5.61
N ASP A 283 2.56 -17.21 -6.73
CA ASP A 283 2.01 -17.65 -8.02
C ASP A 283 2.58 -19.01 -8.46
N ALA A 284 1.70 -20.01 -8.64
CA ALA A 284 2.08 -21.38 -8.93
C ALA A 284 2.74 -21.55 -10.30
N ASP A 285 2.29 -20.81 -11.32
CA ASP A 285 2.84 -20.89 -12.67
C ASP A 285 4.27 -20.32 -12.69
N GLN A 286 4.50 -19.25 -11.94
CA GLN A 286 5.84 -18.69 -11.80
C GLN A 286 6.81 -19.64 -11.09
N ILE A 287 6.35 -20.39 -10.08
CA ILE A 287 7.17 -21.41 -9.41
C ILE A 287 7.46 -22.58 -10.34
N THR A 288 6.45 -23.06 -11.06
CA THR A 288 6.61 -24.16 -12.04
C THR A 288 7.68 -23.80 -13.08
N ARG A 289 7.63 -22.61 -13.67
CA ARG A 289 8.65 -22.14 -14.63
C ARG A 289 10.06 -22.14 -14.05
N ARG A 290 10.25 -21.76 -12.77
CA ARG A 290 11.53 -21.78 -12.09
C ARG A 290 12.06 -23.22 -11.93
N MET A 291 11.19 -24.16 -11.57
CA MET A 291 11.55 -25.57 -11.40
C MET A 291 11.89 -26.26 -12.72
N GLU A 292 11.30 -25.84 -13.85
CA GLU A 292 11.58 -26.37 -15.18
C GLU A 292 12.91 -25.83 -15.76
N GLN A 293 13.42 -24.73 -15.27
CA GLN A 293 14.67 -24.11 -15.74
C GLN A 293 15.90 -24.56 -14.91
N GLY A 294 15.71 -25.26 -13.83
CA GLY A 294 16.76 -25.80 -12.96
C GLY A 294 17.02 -27.27 -13.22
#